data_a66b1e176cc3ea6457ce1d03e3f47479
#
_entry.id   a66b1e176cc3ea6457ce1d03e3f47479
#
_cell.length_a   1.000
_cell.length_b   1.000
_cell.length_c   1.000
_cell.angle_alpha   90.00
_cell.angle_beta   90.00
_cell.angle_gamma   90.00
#
_symmetry.space_group_name_H-M   'P 1'
#
loop_
_entity.id
_entity.type
_entity.pdbx_description
1 polymer ?
#
loop_
_entity_poly.entity_id
_entity_poly.type
_entity_poly.pdbx_seq_one_letter_code
_entity_poly.pdbx_strand_id
1 'polypeptide(L)'
;MLKRKITINKRAKNWQDKFPMVEVVWADIVSESGWQDLDQLKEQKLATCVTKGHLLSQSKGVTRIFGDYSTNDKNEIEQIGNTTIIPNSVIVSIKKI
;
A
#
# COMPACT_ATOMS: atom_id res chain seq x y z
N MET A 1 4.48 -0.22 18.80
CA MET A 1 4.23 0.74 17.69
C MET A 1 4.08 -0.01 16.37
N LEU A 2 3.06 0.29 15.60
CA LEU A 2 2.87 -0.35 14.30
C LEU A 2 3.85 0.23 13.28
N LYS A 3 4.42 -0.66 12.46
CA LYS A 3 5.38 -0.27 11.43
C LYS A 3 4.62 0.33 10.23
N ARG A 4 5.03 1.52 9.81
CA ARG A 4 4.42 2.24 8.68
C ARG A 4 5.39 2.48 7.52
N LYS A 5 6.65 2.15 7.69
CA LYS A 5 7.68 2.29 6.65
C LYS A 5 8.51 1.02 6.54
N ILE A 6 8.97 0.79 5.33
CA ILE A 6 9.87 -0.32 4.99
C ILE A 6 11.18 0.27 4.50
N THR A 7 12.29 -0.26 4.99
CA THR A 7 13.61 0.08 4.47
C THR A 7 13.81 -0.64 3.14
N ILE A 8 14.10 0.13 2.09
CA ILE A 8 14.38 -0.39 0.75
C ILE A 8 15.88 -0.42 0.55
N ASN A 9 16.40 -1.54 0.05
CA ASN A 9 17.81 -1.64 -0.32
C ASN A 9 18.02 -0.99 -1.70
N LYS A 10 18.41 0.27 -1.69
CA LYS A 10 18.62 1.06 -2.92
C LYS A 10 19.80 0.57 -3.74
N ARG A 11 20.68 -0.27 -3.16
CA ARG A 11 21.85 -0.84 -3.84
C ARG A 11 21.60 -2.26 -4.36
N ALA A 12 20.38 -2.76 -4.20
CA ALA A 12 20.04 -4.08 -4.68
C ALA A 12 20.25 -4.18 -6.20
N LYS A 13 20.82 -5.27 -6.66
CA LYS A 13 21.13 -5.47 -8.08
C LYS A 13 19.92 -5.98 -8.86
N ASN A 14 19.04 -6.75 -8.24
CA ASN A 14 17.85 -7.24 -8.88
C ASN A 14 16.62 -6.46 -8.41
N TRP A 15 15.59 -6.45 -9.25
CA TRP A 15 14.40 -5.66 -8.96
C TRP A 15 13.58 -6.26 -7.80
N GLN A 16 13.65 -7.57 -7.59
CA GLN A 16 12.89 -8.21 -6.52
C GLN A 16 13.33 -7.70 -5.14
N ASP A 17 14.62 -7.50 -4.94
CA ASP A 17 15.16 -6.96 -3.69
C ASP A 17 14.96 -5.44 -3.60
N LYS A 18 14.97 -4.77 -4.74
CA LYS A 18 14.75 -3.32 -4.79
C LYS A 18 13.29 -2.96 -4.50
N PHE A 19 12.35 -3.80 -4.94
CA PHE A 19 10.92 -3.60 -4.78
C PHE A 19 10.31 -4.80 -4.05
N PRO A 20 10.49 -4.86 -2.72
CA PRO A 20 10.04 -6.02 -1.95
C PRO A 20 8.53 -6.15 -1.95
N MET A 21 8.07 -7.39 -1.84
CA MET A 21 6.65 -7.67 -1.65
C MET A 21 6.24 -7.27 -0.25
N VAL A 22 5.15 -6.51 -0.15
CA VAL A 22 4.64 -6.00 1.14
C VAL A 22 3.15 -6.23 1.27
N GLU A 23 2.70 -6.24 2.51
CA GLU A 23 1.29 -6.19 2.87
C GLU A 23 1.03 -4.89 3.61
N VAL A 24 0.11 -4.09 3.09
CA VAL A 24 -0.28 -2.82 3.70
C VAL A 24 -1.69 -2.95 4.26
N VAL A 25 -1.83 -2.69 5.54
CA VAL A 25 -3.15 -2.56 6.19
C VAL A 25 -3.43 -1.07 6.30
N TRP A 26 -4.56 -0.64 5.77
CA TRP A 26 -4.92 0.78 5.74
C TRP A 26 -6.40 0.98 6.01
N ALA A 27 -6.75 2.19 6.42
CA ALA A 27 -8.12 2.55 6.80
C ALA A 27 -8.74 3.41 5.70
N ASP A 28 -9.90 2.99 5.21
CA ASP A 28 -10.61 3.70 4.17
C ASP A 28 -11.83 4.42 4.75
N ILE A 29 -12.26 5.44 4.04
CA ILE A 29 -13.47 6.18 4.42
C ILE A 29 -14.70 5.28 4.27
N VAL A 30 -15.71 5.57 5.07
CA VAL A 30 -17.02 4.92 4.99
C VAL A 30 -18.07 5.99 4.80
N SER A 31 -18.91 5.82 3.79
CA SER A 31 -20.00 6.74 3.50
C SER A 31 -21.33 5.99 3.55
N GLU A 32 -22.35 6.64 4.07
CA GLU A 32 -23.69 6.08 4.13
C GLU A 32 -24.67 7.13 3.65
N SER A 33 -25.48 6.79 2.64
CA SER A 33 -26.45 7.73 2.08
C SER A 33 -27.83 7.66 2.75
N GLY A 34 -28.06 6.62 3.55
CA GLY A 34 -29.32 6.45 4.28
C GLY A 34 -29.38 7.29 5.54
N TRP A 35 -30.54 7.26 6.17
CA TRP A 35 -30.74 7.93 7.45
C TRP A 35 -30.12 7.13 8.59
N GLN A 36 -29.42 7.85 9.47
CA GLN A 36 -28.82 7.26 10.68
C GLN A 36 -29.12 8.18 11.87
N ASP A 37 -29.17 7.60 13.08
CA ASP A 37 -29.20 8.43 14.26
C ASP A 37 -27.77 8.83 14.67
N LEU A 38 -27.65 9.78 15.60
CA LEU A 38 -26.37 10.33 16.00
C LEU A 38 -25.47 9.28 16.66
N ASP A 39 -26.04 8.38 17.44
CA ASP A 39 -25.27 7.36 18.15
C ASP A 39 -24.71 6.31 17.17
N GLN A 40 -25.47 5.95 16.13
CA GLN A 40 -24.99 5.05 15.10
C GLN A 40 -23.72 5.60 14.41
N LEU A 41 -23.73 6.90 14.08
CA LEU A 41 -22.56 7.52 13.44
C LEU A 41 -21.37 7.55 14.39
N LYS A 42 -21.59 7.83 15.68
CA LYS A 42 -20.52 7.85 16.68
C LYS A 42 -19.83 6.49 16.82
N GLU A 43 -20.56 5.40 16.64
CA GLU A 43 -20.03 4.05 16.78
C GLU A 43 -19.40 3.51 15.49
N GLN A 44 -19.65 4.17 14.37
CA GLN A 44 -19.17 3.70 13.07
C GLN A 44 -17.65 3.88 12.95
N LYS A 45 -16.99 2.86 12.40
CA LYS A 45 -15.54 2.82 12.23
C LYS A 45 -15.17 2.87 10.77
N LEU A 46 -13.94 3.28 10.49
CA LEU A 46 -13.39 3.22 9.13
C LEU A 46 -13.27 1.77 8.67
N ALA A 47 -13.35 1.56 7.37
CA ALA A 47 -13.14 0.24 6.79
C ALA A 47 -11.66 -0.12 6.85
N THR A 48 -11.35 -1.36 7.26
CA THR A 48 -9.98 -1.88 7.23
C THR A 48 -9.75 -2.59 5.90
N CYS A 49 -8.74 -2.15 5.18
CA CYS A 49 -8.38 -2.68 3.87
C CYS A 49 -6.97 -3.26 3.89
N VAL A 50 -6.72 -4.24 3.03
CA VAL A 50 -5.41 -4.86 2.90
C VAL A 50 -5.02 -4.85 1.42
N THR A 51 -3.83 -4.31 1.14
CA THR A 51 -3.26 -4.30 -0.21
C THR A 51 -1.92 -5.02 -0.17
N LYS A 52 -1.72 -5.94 -1.10
CA LYS A 52 -0.45 -6.67 -1.26
C LYS A 52 0.12 -6.34 -2.62
N GLY A 53 1.44 -6.18 -2.67
CA GLY A 53 2.12 -5.90 -3.93
C GLY A 53 3.56 -5.52 -3.68
N HIS A 54 4.26 -5.20 -4.76
CA HIS A 54 5.64 -4.75 -4.69
C HIS A 54 5.70 -3.28 -4.33
N LEU A 55 6.52 -2.95 -3.34
CA LEU A 55 6.70 -1.58 -2.90
C LEU A 55 7.64 -0.83 -3.84
N LEU A 56 7.12 0.18 -4.52
CA LEU A 56 7.95 1.04 -5.37
C LEU A 56 8.64 2.12 -4.55
N SER A 57 7.89 2.83 -3.72
CA SER A 57 8.43 3.94 -2.95
C SER A 57 7.47 4.34 -1.82
N GLN A 58 8.04 5.01 -0.82
CA GLN A 58 7.30 5.70 0.23
C GLN A 58 7.86 7.10 0.35
N SER A 59 7.43 7.99 -0.51
CA SER A 59 7.92 9.36 -0.58
C SER A 59 6.79 10.33 -0.85
N LYS A 60 7.01 11.60 -0.49
CA LYS A 60 6.04 12.68 -0.71
C LYS A 60 4.67 12.38 -0.10
N GLY A 61 4.67 11.73 1.07
CA GLY A 61 3.46 11.46 1.83
C GLY A 61 2.61 10.31 1.33
N VAL A 62 3.09 9.53 0.35
CA VAL A 62 2.32 8.41 -0.20
C VAL A 62 3.17 7.15 -0.33
N THR A 63 2.50 6.01 -0.30
CA THR A 63 3.09 4.70 -0.57
C THR A 63 2.57 4.21 -1.92
N ARG A 64 3.50 3.86 -2.82
CA ARG A 64 3.18 3.40 -4.18
C ARG A 64 3.50 1.93 -4.31
N ILE A 65 2.53 1.16 -4.80
CA ILE A 65 2.59 -0.29 -4.90
C ILE A 65 2.16 -0.71 -6.30
N PHE A 66 2.80 -1.74 -6.86
CA PHE A 66 2.36 -2.36 -8.10
C PHE A 66 2.19 -3.86 -7.91
N GLY A 67 1.16 -4.42 -8.55
CA GLY A 67 0.86 -5.85 -8.47
C GLY A 67 1.32 -6.63 -9.68
N ASP A 68 1.34 -5.99 -10.84
CA ASP A 68 1.69 -6.62 -12.11
C ASP A 68 2.93 -5.96 -12.70
N TYR A 69 3.70 -6.73 -13.46
CA TYR A 69 4.91 -6.22 -14.09
C TYR A 69 5.24 -7.03 -15.35
N SER A 70 5.98 -6.40 -16.26
CA SER A 70 6.61 -7.09 -17.37
C SER A 70 8.11 -6.92 -17.29
N THR A 71 8.84 -7.87 -17.83
CA THR A 71 10.31 -7.86 -17.83
C THR A 71 10.85 -8.03 -19.24
N ASN A 72 12.08 -7.53 -19.43
CA ASN A 72 12.83 -7.75 -20.67
C ASN A 72 13.66 -9.03 -20.59
N ASP A 73 14.46 -9.30 -21.62
CA ASP A 73 15.29 -10.50 -21.70
C ASP A 73 16.34 -10.59 -20.60
N LYS A 74 16.67 -9.46 -19.96
CA LYS A 74 17.64 -9.40 -18.88
C LYS A 74 16.98 -9.47 -17.49
N ASN A 75 15.70 -9.78 -17.44
CA ASN A 75 14.91 -9.81 -16.21
C ASN A 75 14.87 -8.45 -15.50
N GLU A 76 14.85 -7.38 -16.27
CA GLU A 76 14.65 -6.03 -15.75
C GLU A 76 13.20 -5.62 -15.96
N ILE A 77 12.64 -4.85 -15.03
CA ILE A 77 11.27 -4.36 -15.18
C ILE A 77 11.17 -3.37 -16.32
N GLU A 78 10.20 -3.60 -17.22
CA GLU A 78 9.87 -2.66 -18.29
C GLU A 78 8.66 -1.81 -17.96
N GLN A 79 7.57 -2.46 -17.55
CA GLN A 79 6.33 -1.77 -17.22
C GLN A 79 5.70 -2.40 -15.99
N ILE A 80 4.90 -1.61 -15.31
CA ILE A 80 4.15 -2.05 -14.14
C ILE A 80 2.67 -1.76 -14.34
N GLY A 81 1.83 -2.55 -13.69
CA GLY A 81 0.39 -2.39 -13.75
C GLY A 81 -0.25 -2.76 -12.43
N ASN A 82 -1.57 -2.59 -12.37
CA ASN A 82 -2.33 -2.83 -11.15
C ASN A 82 -1.71 -2.07 -9.98
N THR A 83 -1.63 -0.75 -10.14
CA THR A 83 -0.93 0.13 -9.20
C THR A 83 -1.90 0.71 -8.19
N THR A 84 -1.37 0.96 -6.98
CA THR A 84 -2.13 1.58 -5.90
C THR A 84 -1.26 2.63 -5.23
N ILE A 85 -1.84 3.80 -4.97
CA ILE A 85 -1.20 4.88 -4.23
C ILE A 85 -2.02 5.12 -2.97
N ILE A 86 -1.39 4.94 -1.81
CA ILE A 86 -2.06 5.05 -0.52
C ILE A 86 -1.44 6.20 0.27
N PRO A 87 -2.24 7.18 0.73
CA PRO A 87 -1.71 8.22 1.61
C PRO A 87 -1.14 7.58 2.89
N ASN A 88 0.06 7.99 3.28
CA ASN A 88 0.70 7.42 4.47
C ASN A 88 -0.13 7.67 5.74
N SER A 89 -0.90 8.75 5.77
CA SER A 89 -1.74 9.07 6.92
C SER A 89 -2.82 8.03 7.24
N VAL A 90 -3.23 7.22 6.25
CA VAL A 90 -4.25 6.18 6.47
C VAL A 90 -3.65 4.79 6.63
N ILE A 91 -2.33 4.65 6.55
CA ILE A 91 -1.68 3.36 6.74
C ILE A 91 -1.65 3.01 8.22
N VAL A 92 -2.20 1.85 8.55
CA VAL A 92 -2.16 1.29 9.90
C VAL A 92 -0.85 0.56 10.11
N SER A 93 -0.47 -0.30 9.16
CA SER A 93 0.78 -1.05 9.24
C SER A 93 1.24 -1.50 7.86
N ILE A 94 2.53 -1.75 7.73
CA ILE A 94 3.12 -2.31 6.51
C ILE A 94 4.21 -3.32 6.93
N LYS A 95 4.27 -4.43 6.23
CA LYS A 95 5.29 -5.45 6.49
C LYS A 95 5.72 -6.14 5.20
N LYS A 96 6.97 -6.61 5.16
CA LYS A 96 7.44 -7.48 4.07
C LYS A 96 6.80 -8.86 4.22
N ILE A 97 6.45 -9.45 3.11
CA ILE A 97 5.83 -10.78 3.08
C ILE A 97 6.56 -11.72 2.12
#